data_d1982648d6da86d0b1af1c281f529d4b
#
_entry.id   d1982648d6da86d0b1af1c281f529d4b
#
_cell.length_a   1.000
_cell.length_b   1.000
_cell.length_c   1.000
_cell.angle_alpha   90.00
_cell.angle_beta   90.00
_cell.angle_gamma   90.00
#
_symmetry.space_group_name_H-M   'P 1'
#
loop_
_entity.id
_entity.type
_entity.pdbx_description
1 polymer ?
#
loop_
_entity_poly.entity_id
_entity_poly.type
_entity_poly.pdbx_seq_one_letter_code
_entity_poly.pdbx_strand_id
1 'polypeptide(L)'
;MEKSALVYVGLTVVTVFLGIFVKNTEFVPRYIRGGGRYGESRCATRQQAANRAASFGVYCLLAGVSACRIAVGNDYWVYRDNFKLIAQNRHVSSEIGFNFIVKLFQDLFGYDNYLPIFAFFSLVTVFFYVRALEDQGSYYAFSLFLLMTGGYYFNSLNSVRYYLALAVALFSMKYVLRGEYEKFVLWVLAGAFIHKSILLVIPVYLAARFLASARLKKWHYILGGGFLCSLIFCQGLYREIIFFFYPYYRNSVFDNGHLSYVNILKCVCVLILCAICYKRSLGEDVMNRFYFFLNLFGLVVYCCGSFIPEVSRVGYYMIISQIFLLPRLLAQMEKGWLRRLAYAGVAGAFGMYFILLLREMYAVDIRLLPYLNWIFN
;
A
#
# COMPACT_ATOMS: atom_id res chain seq x y z
N MET A 1 -11.35 -23.90 -10.60
CA MET A 1 -10.20 -22.97 -10.37
C MET A 1 -8.97 -23.66 -10.95
N GLU A 2 -8.25 -23.01 -11.86
CA GLU A 2 -7.01 -23.58 -12.40
C GLU A 2 -5.95 -23.75 -11.30
N LYS A 3 -5.03 -24.72 -11.48
CA LYS A 3 -3.98 -25.04 -10.50
C LYS A 3 -3.18 -23.80 -10.06
N SER A 4 -2.96 -22.84 -10.96
CA SER A 4 -2.23 -21.61 -10.67
C SER A 4 -2.92 -20.66 -9.68
N ALA A 5 -4.26 -20.58 -9.68
CA ALA A 5 -5.00 -19.78 -8.69
C ALA A 5 -4.87 -20.37 -7.28
N LEU A 6 -4.73 -21.71 -7.17
CA LEU A 6 -4.49 -22.38 -5.89
C LEU A 6 -3.17 -21.95 -5.23
N VAL A 7 -2.14 -21.57 -6.03
CA VAL A 7 -0.88 -21.03 -5.49
C VAL A 7 -1.14 -19.73 -4.72
N TYR A 8 -1.94 -18.81 -5.28
CA TYR A 8 -2.23 -17.54 -4.63
C TYR A 8 -3.15 -17.69 -3.41
N VAL A 9 -4.14 -18.57 -3.49
CA VAL A 9 -4.99 -18.90 -2.34
C VAL A 9 -4.17 -19.57 -1.24
N GLY A 10 -3.37 -20.58 -1.58
CA GLY A 10 -2.49 -21.29 -0.64
C GLY A 10 -1.48 -20.34 0.01
N LEU A 11 -0.84 -19.47 -0.78
CA LEU A 11 0.06 -18.46 -0.27
C LEU A 11 -0.63 -17.54 0.75
N THR A 12 -1.85 -17.08 0.43
CA THR A 12 -2.64 -16.24 1.34
C THR A 12 -2.95 -16.97 2.63
N VAL A 13 -3.43 -18.20 2.57
CA VAL A 13 -3.79 -19.01 3.75
C VAL A 13 -2.57 -19.28 4.62
N VAL A 14 -1.46 -19.73 4.03
CA VAL A 14 -0.24 -20.07 4.78
C VAL A 14 0.39 -18.83 5.42
N THR A 15 0.48 -17.72 4.71
CA THR A 15 1.06 -16.49 5.26
C THR A 15 0.21 -15.89 6.37
N VAL A 16 -1.12 -15.88 6.22
CA VAL A 16 -2.05 -15.42 7.29
C VAL A 16 -1.97 -16.36 8.50
N PHE A 17 -1.90 -17.67 8.30
CA PHE A 17 -1.71 -18.65 9.38
C PHE A 17 -0.40 -18.37 10.15
N LEU A 18 0.72 -18.16 9.46
CA LEU A 18 1.98 -17.75 10.11
C LEU A 18 1.83 -16.42 10.85
N GLY A 19 1.08 -15.50 10.27
CA GLY A 19 0.79 -14.19 10.91
C GLY A 19 0.08 -14.29 12.25
N ILE A 20 -0.67 -15.38 12.54
CA ILE A 20 -1.35 -15.60 13.82
C ILE A 20 -0.36 -15.75 14.99
N PHE A 21 0.86 -16.21 14.72
CA PHE A 21 1.90 -16.35 15.72
C PHE A 21 2.57 -15.02 16.09
N VAL A 22 2.39 -13.97 15.27
CA VAL A 22 2.89 -12.62 15.57
C VAL A 22 1.93 -11.92 16.51
N LYS A 23 2.30 -11.84 17.80
CA LYS A 23 1.47 -11.26 18.86
C LYS A 23 2.13 -10.01 19.44
N ASN A 24 1.31 -9.14 20.04
CA ASN A 24 1.76 -7.95 20.76
C ASN A 24 2.64 -7.00 19.92
N THR A 25 2.30 -6.84 18.63
CA THR A 25 2.89 -5.83 17.76
C THR A 25 2.17 -4.49 17.95
N GLU A 26 2.04 -4.05 19.22
CA GLU A 26 1.48 -2.73 19.47
C GLU A 26 2.49 -1.66 19.04
N PHE A 27 2.01 -0.72 18.24
CA PHE A 27 2.72 0.52 17.96
C PHE A 27 2.77 1.35 19.24
N VAL A 28 3.83 1.17 20.05
CA VAL A 28 4.12 2.05 21.16
C VAL A 28 4.87 3.27 20.62
N PRO A 29 4.27 4.46 20.61
CA PRO A 29 5.01 5.68 20.29
C PRO A 29 6.20 5.76 21.24
N ARG A 30 7.42 5.88 20.73
CA ARG A 30 8.65 5.98 21.55
C ARG A 30 8.75 7.29 22.34
N TYR A 31 7.65 7.77 22.87
CA TYR A 31 7.61 9.00 23.69
C TYR A 31 7.95 8.77 25.16
N ILE A 32 8.23 7.53 25.58
CA ILE A 32 8.70 7.25 26.93
C ILE A 32 10.16 6.77 26.84
N ARG A 33 11.06 7.69 26.54
CA ARG A 33 12.45 7.60 26.96
C ARG A 33 12.77 8.81 27.82
N GLY A 34 12.28 8.77 29.03
CA GLY A 34 12.92 9.45 30.15
C GLY A 34 14.34 8.89 30.31
N GLY A 35 15.33 9.76 30.48
CA GLY A 35 16.73 9.42 30.52
C GLY A 35 17.05 8.35 31.54
N GLY A 36 17.76 7.35 31.10
CA GLY A 36 18.40 6.31 31.88
C GLY A 36 19.59 5.80 31.08
N ARG A 37 20.78 6.32 31.35
CA ARG A 37 22.03 5.65 30.98
C ARG A 37 22.05 4.31 31.71
N TYR A 38 22.05 3.19 30.95
CA TYR A 38 22.83 1.98 31.23
C TYR A 38 22.45 0.95 30.16
N GLY A 39 23.44 0.31 29.53
CA GLY A 39 23.27 -0.72 28.54
C GLY A 39 22.66 -1.98 29.13
N GLU A 40 21.35 -2.11 29.10
CA GLU A 40 20.68 -3.39 29.25
C GLU A 40 20.83 -4.17 27.96
N SER A 41 21.60 -5.24 27.98
CA SER A 41 21.54 -6.30 26.98
C SER A 41 20.14 -6.90 27.03
N ARG A 42 19.25 -6.41 26.15
CA ARG A 42 17.86 -6.89 26.09
C ARG A 42 17.87 -8.28 25.47
N CYS A 43 17.88 -9.31 26.30
CA CYS A 43 17.52 -10.65 25.88
C CYS A 43 16.12 -10.61 25.24
N ALA A 44 16.01 -11.03 23.99
CA ALA A 44 14.74 -11.11 23.31
C ALA A 44 13.84 -12.12 24.06
N THR A 45 12.61 -11.73 24.37
CA THR A 45 11.65 -12.67 24.98
C THR A 45 11.31 -13.77 23.97
N ARG A 46 10.86 -14.96 24.45
CA ARG A 46 10.40 -16.05 23.59
C ARG A 46 9.35 -15.58 22.58
N GLN A 47 8.44 -14.69 23.00
CA GLN A 47 7.42 -14.13 22.10
C GLN A 47 8.04 -13.21 21.02
N GLN A 48 9.03 -12.40 21.39
CA GLN A 48 9.73 -11.56 20.40
C GLN A 48 10.51 -12.41 19.38
N ALA A 49 11.12 -13.51 19.80
CA ALA A 49 11.76 -14.46 18.91
C ALA A 49 10.74 -15.14 17.98
N ALA A 50 9.61 -15.59 18.51
CA ALA A 50 8.53 -16.17 17.72
C ALA A 50 7.95 -15.16 16.70
N ASN A 51 7.73 -13.90 17.11
CA ASN A 51 7.27 -12.85 16.23
C ASN A 51 8.24 -12.62 15.05
N ARG A 52 9.54 -12.54 15.36
CA ARG A 52 10.58 -12.38 14.33
C ARG A 52 10.64 -13.56 13.36
N ALA A 53 10.59 -14.79 13.89
CA ALA A 53 10.63 -16.00 13.11
C ALA A 53 9.39 -16.10 12.19
N ALA A 54 8.19 -15.87 12.73
CA ALA A 54 6.95 -15.92 11.97
C ALA A 54 6.90 -14.82 10.88
N SER A 55 7.26 -13.59 11.23
CA SER A 55 7.31 -12.47 10.29
C SER A 55 8.36 -12.68 9.20
N PHE A 56 9.53 -13.24 9.54
CA PHE A 56 10.55 -13.63 8.56
C PHE A 56 10.05 -14.75 7.66
N GLY A 57 9.31 -15.74 8.17
CA GLY A 57 8.67 -16.78 7.37
C GLY A 57 7.65 -16.19 6.38
N VAL A 58 6.81 -15.24 6.83
CA VAL A 58 5.91 -14.48 5.94
C VAL A 58 6.69 -13.75 4.86
N TYR A 59 7.78 -13.04 5.24
CA TYR A 59 8.64 -12.36 4.28
C TYR A 59 9.20 -13.33 3.23
N CYS A 60 9.78 -14.45 3.65
CA CYS A 60 10.38 -15.43 2.73
C CYS A 60 9.36 -16.01 1.74
N LEU A 61 8.15 -16.34 2.20
CA LEU A 61 7.10 -16.86 1.34
C LEU A 61 6.63 -15.83 0.31
N LEU A 62 6.30 -14.62 0.76
CA LEU A 62 5.84 -13.57 -0.14
C LEU A 62 6.95 -13.12 -1.11
N ALA A 63 8.15 -12.90 -0.59
CA ALA A 63 9.30 -12.50 -1.38
C ALA A 63 9.72 -13.60 -2.37
N GLY A 64 9.71 -14.87 -1.95
CA GLY A 64 10.04 -16.01 -2.80
C GLY A 64 9.09 -16.12 -4.00
N VAL A 65 7.77 -16.13 -3.75
CA VAL A 65 6.78 -16.19 -4.84
C VAL A 65 6.89 -14.95 -5.75
N SER A 66 7.12 -13.77 -5.19
CA SER A 66 7.27 -12.56 -5.99
C SER A 66 8.56 -12.53 -6.80
N ALA A 67 9.70 -12.96 -6.22
CA ALA A 67 11.02 -12.93 -6.85
C ALA A 67 11.19 -14.03 -7.92
N CYS A 68 10.57 -15.19 -7.72
CA CYS A 68 10.70 -16.32 -8.63
C CYS A 68 9.81 -16.25 -9.86
N ARG A 69 8.94 -15.24 -9.97
CA ARG A 69 8.01 -15.12 -11.10
C ARG A 69 8.71 -14.86 -12.43
N ILE A 70 8.15 -15.42 -13.50
CA ILE A 70 8.56 -15.15 -14.88
C ILE A 70 7.32 -14.91 -15.74
N ALA A 71 7.33 -13.89 -16.58
CA ALA A 71 6.22 -13.55 -17.48
C ALA A 71 4.86 -13.34 -16.77
N VAL A 72 4.86 -12.96 -15.48
CA VAL A 72 3.68 -12.66 -14.69
C VAL A 72 3.45 -11.17 -14.61
N GLY A 73 2.23 -10.74 -14.92
CA GLY A 73 1.83 -9.34 -15.03
C GLY A 73 1.98 -8.79 -16.44
N ASN A 74 1.03 -7.95 -16.84
CA ASN A 74 1.04 -7.33 -18.17
C ASN A 74 2.24 -6.39 -18.36
N ASP A 75 2.59 -5.64 -17.31
CA ASP A 75 3.73 -4.71 -17.32
C ASP A 75 5.09 -5.42 -17.44
N TYR A 76 5.17 -6.76 -17.22
CA TYR A 76 6.40 -7.53 -17.31
C TYR A 76 7.11 -7.33 -18.65
N TRP A 77 6.36 -7.37 -19.75
CA TRP A 77 6.89 -7.23 -21.09
C TRP A 77 7.36 -5.80 -21.39
N VAL A 78 6.60 -4.81 -20.90
CA VAL A 78 6.98 -3.40 -20.98
C VAL A 78 8.29 -3.13 -20.21
N TYR A 79 8.43 -3.70 -19.03
CA TYR A 79 9.69 -3.59 -18.28
C TYR A 79 10.85 -4.26 -19.00
N ARG A 80 10.65 -5.46 -19.55
CA ARG A 80 11.69 -6.16 -20.33
C ARG A 80 12.18 -5.33 -21.51
N ASP A 81 11.27 -4.71 -22.26
CA ASP A 81 11.63 -3.88 -23.40
C ASP A 81 12.33 -2.58 -22.94
N ASN A 82 11.88 -1.97 -21.86
CA ASN A 82 12.57 -0.84 -21.22
C ASN A 82 13.99 -1.23 -20.78
N PHE A 83 14.20 -2.41 -20.23
CA PHE A 83 15.54 -2.90 -19.82
C PHE A 83 16.48 -3.00 -21.04
N LYS A 84 15.99 -3.46 -22.20
CA LYS A 84 16.78 -3.47 -23.43
C LYS A 84 17.18 -2.07 -23.89
N LEU A 85 16.27 -1.10 -23.78
CA LEU A 85 16.57 0.30 -24.12
C LEU A 85 17.61 0.91 -23.17
N ILE A 86 17.50 0.60 -21.86
CA ILE A 86 18.47 1.04 -20.85
C ILE A 86 19.85 0.44 -21.13
N ALA A 87 19.92 -0.85 -21.48
CA ALA A 87 21.17 -1.52 -21.87
C ALA A 87 21.85 -0.82 -23.06
N GLN A 88 21.06 -0.33 -24.00
CA GLN A 88 21.54 0.40 -25.19
C GLN A 88 21.80 1.90 -24.92
N ASN A 89 21.73 2.35 -23.66
CA ASN A 89 21.81 3.76 -23.25
C ASN A 89 20.80 4.67 -23.99
N ARG A 90 19.65 4.11 -24.41
CA ARG A 90 18.57 4.88 -25.02
C ARG A 90 17.68 5.51 -23.93
N HIS A 91 17.07 6.63 -24.28
CA HIS A 91 16.14 7.32 -23.37
C HIS A 91 14.91 6.46 -23.05
N VAL A 92 14.62 6.32 -21.76
CA VAL A 92 13.38 5.70 -21.25
C VAL A 92 12.70 6.68 -20.33
N SER A 93 11.38 6.80 -20.43
CA SER A 93 10.56 7.75 -19.64
C SER A 93 10.39 7.35 -18.15
N SER A 94 11.19 6.41 -17.65
CA SER A 94 11.20 6.02 -16.25
C SER A 94 12.14 6.88 -15.42
N GLU A 95 11.94 6.86 -14.09
CA GLU A 95 12.68 7.66 -13.13
C GLU A 95 14.17 7.26 -13.09
N ILE A 96 15.03 8.24 -12.81
CA ILE A 96 16.50 8.10 -12.84
C ILE A 96 16.99 6.99 -11.91
N GLY A 97 16.44 6.90 -10.69
CA GLY A 97 16.84 5.89 -9.72
C GLY A 97 16.47 4.47 -10.16
N PHE A 98 15.31 4.31 -10.79
CA PHE A 98 14.94 3.02 -11.37
C PHE A 98 15.90 2.63 -12.49
N ASN A 99 16.19 3.52 -13.43
CA ASN A 99 17.10 3.25 -14.54
C ASN A 99 18.52 2.94 -14.06
N PHE A 100 19.00 3.65 -13.03
CA PHE A 100 20.30 3.40 -12.41
C PHE A 100 20.38 1.99 -11.82
N ILE A 101 19.37 1.57 -11.05
CA ILE A 101 19.34 0.22 -10.48
C ILE A 101 19.30 -0.84 -11.58
N VAL A 102 18.49 -0.65 -12.61
CA VAL A 102 18.42 -1.58 -13.74
C VAL A 102 19.79 -1.70 -14.40
N LYS A 103 20.45 -0.59 -14.70
CA LYS A 103 21.79 -0.58 -15.31
C LYS A 103 22.80 -1.30 -14.45
N LEU A 104 22.83 -1.01 -13.14
CA LEU A 104 23.72 -1.67 -12.19
C LEU A 104 23.54 -3.20 -12.21
N PHE A 105 22.30 -3.68 -12.21
CA PHE A 105 22.05 -5.12 -12.25
C PHE A 105 22.40 -5.74 -13.59
N GLN A 106 22.24 -5.02 -14.70
CA GLN A 106 22.68 -5.48 -16.02
C GLN A 106 24.21 -5.60 -16.11
N ASP A 107 24.93 -4.64 -15.54
CA ASP A 107 26.40 -4.67 -15.51
C ASP A 107 26.94 -5.80 -14.62
N LEU A 108 26.21 -6.18 -13.55
CA LEU A 108 26.59 -7.25 -12.64
C LEU A 108 26.20 -8.66 -13.12
N PHE A 109 25.03 -8.82 -13.74
CA PHE A 109 24.42 -10.13 -14.05
C PHE A 109 24.22 -10.40 -15.53
N GLY A 110 24.57 -9.44 -16.40
CA GLY A 110 24.40 -9.53 -17.85
C GLY A 110 23.11 -8.88 -18.35
N TYR A 111 23.17 -8.36 -19.57
CA TYR A 111 22.10 -7.55 -20.17
C TYR A 111 20.81 -8.31 -20.49
N ASP A 112 20.90 -9.62 -20.72
CA ASP A 112 19.75 -10.47 -21.05
C ASP A 112 19.12 -11.13 -19.82
N ASN A 113 19.72 -10.97 -18.64
CA ASN A 113 19.24 -11.57 -17.42
C ASN A 113 18.36 -10.60 -16.62
N TYR A 114 17.05 -10.65 -16.84
CA TYR A 114 16.09 -9.77 -16.17
C TYR A 114 15.65 -10.26 -14.79
N LEU A 115 15.88 -11.54 -14.47
CA LEU A 115 15.40 -12.15 -13.23
C LEU A 115 15.94 -11.46 -11.97
N PRO A 116 17.25 -11.14 -11.85
CA PRO A 116 17.77 -10.46 -10.67
C PRO A 116 17.14 -9.08 -10.44
N ILE A 117 16.77 -8.37 -11.52
CA ILE A 117 16.13 -7.06 -11.43
C ILE A 117 14.73 -7.20 -10.82
N PHE A 118 13.89 -8.11 -11.37
CA PHE A 118 12.57 -8.37 -10.82
C PHE A 118 12.64 -8.92 -9.38
N ALA A 119 13.60 -9.80 -9.09
CA ALA A 119 13.83 -10.34 -7.76
C ALA A 119 14.17 -9.23 -6.76
N PHE A 120 15.10 -8.34 -7.09
CA PHE A 120 15.47 -7.21 -6.23
C PHE A 120 14.27 -6.34 -5.88
N PHE A 121 13.51 -5.86 -6.88
CA PHE A 121 12.34 -5.03 -6.62
C PHE A 121 11.26 -5.77 -5.82
N SER A 122 11.10 -7.08 -6.03
CA SER A 122 10.20 -7.91 -5.25
C SER A 122 10.60 -8.02 -3.79
N LEU A 123 11.87 -8.34 -3.53
CA LEU A 123 12.42 -8.45 -2.18
C LEU A 123 12.25 -7.14 -1.41
N VAL A 124 12.57 -6.01 -2.04
CA VAL A 124 12.47 -4.69 -1.41
C VAL A 124 11.01 -4.29 -1.16
N THR A 125 10.10 -4.55 -2.11
CA THR A 125 8.67 -4.23 -1.96
C THR A 125 8.06 -5.02 -0.81
N VAL A 126 8.30 -6.33 -0.76
CA VAL A 126 7.78 -7.19 0.31
C VAL A 126 8.41 -6.83 1.66
N PHE A 127 9.70 -6.46 1.69
CA PHE A 127 10.35 -5.98 2.90
C PHE A 127 9.61 -4.78 3.50
N PHE A 128 9.29 -3.76 2.70
CA PHE A 128 8.57 -2.60 3.19
C PHE A 128 7.14 -2.92 3.62
N TYR A 129 6.43 -3.82 2.94
CA TYR A 129 5.11 -4.27 3.38
C TYR A 129 5.18 -4.97 4.75
N VAL A 130 6.07 -5.94 4.90
CA VAL A 130 6.22 -6.68 6.15
C VAL A 130 6.65 -5.75 7.28
N ARG A 131 7.61 -4.84 7.05
CA ARG A 131 8.04 -3.84 8.04
C ARG A 131 6.94 -2.87 8.42
N ALA A 132 6.09 -2.47 7.47
CA ALA A 132 4.94 -1.62 7.76
C ALA A 132 3.92 -2.36 8.66
N LEU A 133 3.67 -3.64 8.39
CA LEU A 133 2.81 -4.49 9.23
C LEU A 133 3.38 -4.69 10.64
N GLU A 134 4.69 -4.93 10.78
CA GLU A 134 5.37 -5.06 12.07
C GLU A 134 5.32 -3.77 12.89
N ASP A 135 5.55 -2.62 12.25
CA ASP A 135 5.70 -1.34 12.92
C ASP A 135 4.35 -0.66 13.26
N GLN A 136 3.28 -0.98 12.54
CA GLN A 136 1.99 -0.28 12.64
C GLN A 136 0.77 -1.21 12.82
N GLY A 137 0.91 -2.50 12.50
CA GLY A 137 -0.17 -3.47 12.55
C GLY A 137 -0.44 -4.00 13.95
N SER A 138 -1.34 -3.40 14.73
CA SER A 138 -1.75 -3.91 16.05
C SER A 138 -2.34 -5.34 15.99
N TYR A 139 -2.86 -5.73 14.83
CA TYR A 139 -3.46 -7.05 14.56
C TYR A 139 -2.84 -7.64 13.29
N TYR A 140 -1.59 -8.06 13.39
CA TYR A 140 -0.72 -8.44 12.28
C TYR A 140 -1.40 -9.40 11.28
N ALA A 141 -1.95 -10.52 11.74
CA ALA A 141 -2.58 -11.52 10.88
C ALA A 141 -3.75 -10.97 10.07
N PHE A 142 -4.60 -10.13 10.70
CA PHE A 142 -5.76 -9.56 10.02
C PHE A 142 -5.35 -8.44 9.06
N SER A 143 -4.34 -7.63 9.43
CA SER A 143 -3.75 -6.65 8.51
C SER A 143 -3.09 -7.31 7.31
N LEU A 144 -2.38 -8.44 7.51
CA LEU A 144 -1.81 -9.24 6.44
C LEU A 144 -2.90 -9.85 5.55
N PHE A 145 -3.99 -10.39 6.13
CA PHE A 145 -5.15 -10.86 5.39
C PHE A 145 -5.71 -9.76 4.48
N LEU A 146 -5.88 -8.54 4.98
CA LEU A 146 -6.38 -7.42 4.20
C LEU A 146 -5.39 -6.96 3.12
N LEU A 147 -4.08 -7.01 3.37
CA LEU A 147 -3.04 -6.73 2.37
C LEU A 147 -3.12 -7.71 1.19
N MET A 148 -3.30 -9.00 1.50
CA MET A 148 -3.39 -10.06 0.49
C MET A 148 -4.71 -9.99 -0.28
N THR A 149 -5.84 -10.05 0.43
CA THR A 149 -7.18 -10.09 -0.16
C THR A 149 -7.61 -8.76 -0.76
N GLY A 150 -7.07 -7.64 -0.29
CA GLY A 150 -7.22 -6.31 -0.91
C GLY A 150 -6.47 -6.15 -2.24
N GLY A 151 -5.66 -7.14 -2.63
CA GLY A 151 -4.96 -7.18 -3.90
C GLY A 151 -3.63 -6.41 -3.92
N TYR A 152 -3.23 -5.74 -2.85
CA TYR A 152 -2.02 -4.92 -2.83
C TYR A 152 -0.75 -5.73 -3.08
N TYR A 153 -0.65 -6.92 -2.49
CA TYR A 153 0.47 -7.81 -2.74
C TYR A 153 0.47 -8.36 -4.17
N PHE A 154 -0.65 -8.91 -4.64
CA PHE A 154 -0.70 -9.54 -5.97
C PHE A 154 -0.50 -8.53 -7.10
N ASN A 155 -1.10 -7.36 -7.00
CA ASN A 155 -0.91 -6.31 -7.99
C ASN A 155 0.54 -5.77 -8.00
N SER A 156 1.32 -5.96 -6.93
CA SER A 156 2.76 -5.64 -6.92
C SER A 156 3.57 -6.52 -7.86
N LEU A 157 3.04 -7.68 -8.25
CA LEU A 157 3.64 -8.54 -9.26
C LEU A 157 3.54 -7.95 -10.68
N ASN A 158 2.59 -7.04 -10.91
CA ASN A 158 2.43 -6.34 -12.18
C ASN A 158 3.26 -5.05 -12.23
N SER A 159 2.84 -4.02 -11.52
CA SER A 159 3.45 -2.68 -11.58
C SER A 159 4.55 -2.49 -10.53
N VAL A 160 5.75 -2.97 -10.83
CA VAL A 160 6.88 -3.06 -9.90
C VAL A 160 7.26 -1.72 -9.26
N ARG A 161 7.43 -0.66 -10.05
CA ARG A 161 7.85 0.67 -9.57
C ARG A 161 6.81 1.31 -8.65
N TYR A 162 5.56 1.32 -9.10
CA TYR A 162 4.47 1.93 -8.37
C TYR A 162 4.23 1.24 -7.01
N TYR A 163 4.18 -0.10 -6.97
CA TYR A 163 3.92 -0.83 -5.73
C TYR A 163 5.09 -0.79 -4.75
N LEU A 164 6.34 -0.64 -5.23
CA LEU A 164 7.47 -0.32 -4.35
C LEU A 164 7.26 1.05 -3.70
N ALA A 165 6.90 2.07 -4.48
CA ALA A 165 6.61 3.39 -3.95
C ALA A 165 5.43 3.37 -2.95
N LEU A 166 4.36 2.59 -3.24
CA LEU A 166 3.22 2.40 -2.34
C LEU A 166 3.64 1.72 -1.02
N ALA A 167 4.52 0.71 -1.08
CA ALA A 167 5.03 0.02 0.10
C ALA A 167 5.90 0.95 0.96
N VAL A 168 6.75 1.79 0.33
CA VAL A 168 7.52 2.83 1.02
C VAL A 168 6.60 3.88 1.65
N ALA A 169 5.55 4.31 0.95
CA ALA A 169 4.56 5.23 1.49
C ALA A 169 3.87 4.65 2.73
N LEU A 170 3.41 3.40 2.66
CA LEU A 170 2.80 2.69 3.79
C LEU A 170 3.75 2.58 4.99
N PHE A 171 5.01 2.20 4.74
CA PHE A 171 6.05 2.13 5.77
C PHE A 171 6.34 3.50 6.39
N SER A 172 6.33 4.56 5.59
CA SER A 172 6.67 5.92 6.03
C SER A 172 5.60 6.57 6.91
N MET A 173 4.34 6.09 6.88
CA MET A 173 3.24 6.59 7.74
C MET A 173 3.62 6.63 9.22
N LYS A 174 4.39 5.64 9.71
CA LYS A 174 4.84 5.59 11.10
C LYS A 174 5.64 6.83 11.53
N TYR A 175 6.41 7.41 10.62
CA TYR A 175 7.21 8.60 10.93
C TYR A 175 6.32 9.84 11.08
N VAL A 176 5.28 9.95 10.26
CA VAL A 176 4.27 11.01 10.39
C VAL A 176 3.55 10.88 11.73
N LEU A 177 3.15 9.66 12.11
CA LEU A 177 2.47 9.39 13.39
C LEU A 177 3.37 9.69 14.60
N ARG A 178 4.69 9.50 14.46
CA ARG A 178 5.69 9.80 15.51
C ARG A 178 6.13 11.25 15.54
N GLY A 179 5.75 12.08 14.57
CA GLY A 179 6.24 13.46 14.42
C GLY A 179 7.68 13.54 13.90
N GLU A 180 8.22 12.45 13.34
CA GLU A 180 9.56 12.38 12.74
C GLU A 180 9.50 12.79 11.25
N TYR A 181 9.09 14.03 10.99
CA TYR A 181 8.76 14.49 9.63
C TYR A 181 9.96 14.48 8.67
N GLU A 182 11.17 14.72 9.16
CA GLU A 182 12.40 14.66 8.35
C GLU A 182 12.62 13.25 7.79
N LYS A 183 12.49 12.22 8.65
CA LYS A 183 12.61 10.82 8.21
C LYS A 183 11.50 10.43 7.24
N PHE A 184 10.29 10.95 7.47
CA PHE A 184 9.17 10.75 6.55
C PHE A 184 9.51 11.29 5.17
N VAL A 185 9.91 12.57 5.08
CA VAL A 185 10.26 13.20 3.81
C VAL A 185 11.42 12.48 3.14
N LEU A 186 12.46 12.10 3.89
CA LEU A 186 13.60 11.34 3.35
C LEU A 186 13.18 10.02 2.68
N TRP A 187 12.31 9.23 3.34
CA TRP A 187 11.81 7.98 2.75
C TRP A 187 10.94 8.23 1.51
N VAL A 188 10.11 9.28 1.53
CA VAL A 188 9.29 9.65 0.36
C VAL A 188 10.18 10.09 -0.80
N LEU A 189 11.22 10.89 -0.57
CA LEU A 189 12.17 11.28 -1.59
C LEU A 189 12.94 10.07 -2.15
N ALA A 190 13.39 9.15 -1.29
CA ALA A 190 13.99 7.89 -1.73
C ALA A 190 13.04 7.08 -2.62
N GLY A 191 11.76 6.99 -2.25
CA GLY A 191 10.72 6.36 -3.08
C GLY A 191 10.48 7.08 -4.40
N ALA A 192 10.60 8.41 -4.43
CA ALA A 192 10.40 9.23 -5.63
C ALA A 192 11.48 9.01 -6.70
N PHE A 193 12.69 8.59 -6.32
CA PHE A 193 13.72 8.15 -7.26
C PHE A 193 13.27 6.92 -8.08
N ILE A 194 12.35 6.11 -7.53
CA ILE A 194 11.80 4.92 -8.21
C ILE A 194 10.49 5.23 -8.91
N HIS A 195 9.62 6.04 -8.27
CA HIS A 195 8.34 6.43 -8.86
C HIS A 195 7.83 7.75 -8.25
N LYS A 196 7.87 8.80 -9.04
CA LYS A 196 7.62 10.18 -8.60
C LYS A 196 6.22 10.44 -8.01
N SER A 197 5.20 9.59 -8.32
CA SER A 197 3.85 9.77 -7.79
C SER A 197 3.77 9.70 -6.26
N ILE A 198 4.76 9.08 -5.59
CA ILE A 198 4.82 9.03 -4.11
C ILE A 198 4.95 10.43 -3.49
N LEU A 199 5.45 11.43 -4.21
CA LEU A 199 5.56 12.82 -3.70
C LEU A 199 4.21 13.38 -3.22
N LEU A 200 3.11 12.89 -3.81
CA LEU A 200 1.76 13.25 -3.39
C LEU A 200 1.49 12.93 -1.91
N VAL A 201 2.13 11.92 -1.34
CA VAL A 201 1.87 11.56 0.06
C VAL A 201 2.39 12.60 1.05
N ILE A 202 3.35 13.46 0.66
CA ILE A 202 3.86 14.50 1.56
C ILE A 202 2.73 15.43 2.01
N PRO A 203 2.07 16.20 1.14
CA PRO A 203 0.98 17.08 1.56
C PRO A 203 -0.21 16.32 2.14
N VAL A 204 -0.55 15.15 1.57
CA VAL A 204 -1.72 14.37 1.99
C VAL A 204 -1.56 13.81 3.41
N TYR A 205 -0.41 13.19 3.72
CA TYR A 205 -0.20 12.59 5.04
C TYR A 205 0.00 13.66 6.12
N LEU A 206 0.67 14.78 5.80
CA LEU A 206 0.80 15.90 6.72
C LEU A 206 -0.56 16.56 7.00
N ALA A 207 -1.41 16.75 5.98
CA ALA A 207 -2.77 17.25 6.16
C ALA A 207 -3.62 16.30 7.01
N ALA A 208 -3.59 15.00 6.75
CA ALA A 208 -4.29 13.99 7.56
C ALA A 208 -3.81 14.01 9.02
N ARG A 209 -2.51 14.14 9.25
CA ARG A 209 -1.91 14.22 10.60
C ARG A 209 -2.32 15.50 11.32
N PHE A 210 -2.30 16.62 10.62
CA PHE A 210 -2.78 17.90 11.17
C PHE A 210 -4.25 17.81 11.58
N LEU A 211 -5.13 17.37 10.68
CA LEU A 211 -6.57 17.22 10.98
C LEU A 211 -6.85 16.23 12.10
N ALA A 212 -6.05 15.15 12.19
CA ALA A 212 -6.16 14.17 13.27
C ALA A 212 -5.82 14.73 14.66
N SER A 213 -5.00 15.77 14.74
CA SER A 213 -4.52 16.35 15.99
C SER A 213 -5.19 17.67 16.35
N ALA A 214 -5.64 18.42 15.35
CA ALA A 214 -6.18 19.75 15.53
C ALA A 214 -7.59 19.74 16.12
N ARG A 215 -7.90 20.74 16.95
CA ARG A 215 -9.28 21.10 17.25
C ARG A 215 -9.84 21.86 16.05
N LEU A 216 -10.72 21.23 15.28
CA LEU A 216 -11.29 21.81 14.08
C LEU A 216 -12.14 23.04 14.44
N LYS A 217 -11.84 24.17 13.83
CA LYS A 217 -12.60 25.43 13.93
C LYS A 217 -13.44 25.61 12.67
N LYS A 218 -14.43 26.49 12.69
CA LYS A 218 -15.34 26.76 11.56
C LYS A 218 -14.61 27.03 10.24
N TRP A 219 -13.49 27.78 10.28
CA TRP A 219 -12.71 28.10 9.09
C TRP A 219 -12.06 26.87 8.41
N HIS A 220 -11.74 25.78 9.14
CA HIS A 220 -11.22 24.55 8.53
C HIS A 220 -12.29 23.89 7.66
N TYR A 221 -13.56 23.93 8.09
CA TYR A 221 -14.69 23.42 7.29
C TYR A 221 -14.92 24.28 6.04
N ILE A 222 -14.76 25.62 6.15
CA ILE A 222 -14.87 26.53 5.02
C ILE A 222 -13.77 26.25 4.00
N LEU A 223 -12.51 26.11 4.46
CA LEU A 223 -11.38 25.76 3.58
C LEU A 223 -11.56 24.38 2.94
N GLY A 224 -11.98 23.39 3.71
CA GLY A 224 -12.28 22.04 3.19
C GLY A 224 -13.39 22.07 2.13
N GLY A 225 -14.49 22.79 2.41
CA GLY A 225 -15.57 22.98 1.45
C GLY A 225 -15.13 23.74 0.20
N GLY A 226 -14.35 24.81 0.34
CA GLY A 226 -13.78 25.55 -0.78
C GLY A 226 -12.87 24.68 -1.64
N PHE A 227 -12.04 23.83 -1.01
CA PHE A 227 -11.21 22.86 -1.73
C PHE A 227 -12.06 21.83 -2.49
N LEU A 228 -13.11 21.27 -1.86
CA LEU A 228 -14.02 20.35 -2.55
C LEU A 228 -14.72 21.03 -3.73
N CYS A 229 -15.20 22.26 -3.55
CA CYS A 229 -15.78 23.04 -4.66
C CYS A 229 -14.76 23.23 -5.78
N SER A 230 -13.50 23.54 -5.46
CA SER A 230 -12.48 23.70 -6.49
C SER A 230 -12.21 22.41 -7.28
N LEU A 231 -12.23 21.24 -6.61
CA LEU A 231 -12.08 19.95 -7.30
C LEU A 231 -13.23 19.66 -8.28
N ILE A 232 -14.42 20.21 -8.03
CA ILE A 232 -15.59 20.02 -8.90
C ILE A 232 -15.60 21.06 -10.03
N PHE A 233 -15.35 22.33 -9.73
CA PHE A 233 -15.51 23.43 -10.70
C PHE A 233 -14.24 23.76 -11.47
N CYS A 234 -13.05 23.45 -10.95
CA CYS A 234 -11.76 23.76 -11.55
C CYS A 234 -11.03 22.51 -12.11
N GLN A 235 -11.76 21.47 -12.52
CA GLN A 235 -11.18 20.20 -13.00
C GLN A 235 -10.19 20.40 -14.16
N GLY A 236 -10.51 21.32 -15.09
CA GLY A 236 -9.64 21.66 -16.21
C GLY A 236 -8.27 22.15 -15.79
N LEU A 237 -8.20 23.02 -14.75
CA LEU A 237 -6.94 23.51 -14.19
C LEU A 237 -6.11 22.37 -13.58
N TYR A 238 -6.73 21.51 -12.76
CA TYR A 238 -6.05 20.36 -12.16
C TYR A 238 -5.55 19.37 -13.21
N ARG A 239 -6.34 19.13 -14.26
CA ARG A 239 -5.97 18.26 -15.38
C ARG A 239 -4.73 18.79 -16.11
N GLU A 240 -4.67 20.10 -16.41
CA GLU A 240 -3.50 20.71 -17.04
C GLU A 240 -2.26 20.64 -16.16
N ILE A 241 -2.41 20.82 -14.82
CA ILE A 241 -1.30 20.63 -13.86
C ILE A 241 -0.79 19.18 -13.90
N ILE A 242 -1.69 18.18 -13.95
CA ILE A 242 -1.30 16.78 -14.03
C ILE A 242 -0.56 16.49 -15.34
N PHE A 243 -1.05 16.99 -16.48
CA PHE A 243 -0.40 16.81 -17.78
C PHE A 243 0.93 17.56 -17.92
N PHE A 244 1.14 18.62 -17.16
CA PHE A 244 2.45 19.27 -17.07
C PHE A 244 3.50 18.32 -16.46
N PHE A 245 3.15 17.58 -15.39
CA PHE A 245 4.05 16.61 -14.77
C PHE A 245 4.09 15.25 -15.47
N TYR A 246 3.01 14.88 -16.16
CA TYR A 246 2.81 13.57 -16.80
C TYR A 246 2.23 13.73 -18.20
N PRO A 247 2.98 14.33 -19.16
CA PRO A 247 2.47 14.66 -20.50
C PRO A 247 2.03 13.43 -21.30
N TYR A 248 2.58 12.25 -21.03
CA TYR A 248 2.26 11.00 -21.72
C TYR A 248 0.85 10.46 -21.41
N TYR A 249 0.17 10.97 -20.38
CA TYR A 249 -1.23 10.59 -20.12
C TYR A 249 -2.23 11.36 -20.99
N ARG A 250 -1.84 12.49 -21.55
CA ARG A 250 -2.73 13.30 -22.41
C ARG A 250 -3.16 12.49 -23.61
N ASN A 251 -4.49 12.33 -23.81
CA ASN A 251 -5.10 11.52 -24.88
C ASN A 251 -4.72 10.02 -24.85
N SER A 252 -4.24 9.51 -23.73
CA SER A 252 -3.99 8.07 -23.57
C SER A 252 -5.27 7.33 -23.18
N VAL A 253 -5.24 5.99 -23.27
CA VAL A 253 -6.34 5.12 -22.79
C VAL A 253 -6.66 5.28 -21.30
N PHE A 254 -5.74 5.86 -20.54
CA PHE A 254 -5.90 6.13 -19.12
C PHE A 254 -6.61 7.46 -18.81
N ASP A 255 -6.76 8.34 -19.82
CA ASP A 255 -7.50 9.61 -19.74
C ASP A 255 -8.96 9.40 -20.14
N ASN A 256 -9.62 8.48 -19.41
CA ASN A 256 -10.97 7.98 -19.77
C ASN A 256 -12.10 8.52 -18.88
N GLY A 257 -11.79 9.28 -17.84
CA GLY A 257 -12.77 9.88 -16.92
C GLY A 257 -13.55 8.88 -16.04
N HIS A 258 -13.11 7.61 -15.95
CA HIS A 258 -13.81 6.59 -15.20
C HIS A 258 -13.71 6.77 -13.68
N LEU A 259 -14.84 6.56 -12.99
CA LEU A 259 -14.91 6.50 -11.54
C LEU A 259 -14.62 5.08 -11.03
N SER A 260 -13.87 4.98 -9.93
CA SER A 260 -13.55 3.70 -9.31
C SER A 260 -14.63 3.30 -8.28
N TYR A 261 -15.80 2.83 -8.74
CA TYR A 261 -16.95 2.51 -7.91
C TYR A 261 -16.63 1.53 -6.75
N VAL A 262 -15.81 0.51 -7.01
CA VAL A 262 -15.42 -0.46 -6.00
C VAL A 262 -14.62 0.21 -4.87
N ASN A 263 -13.72 1.13 -5.21
CA ASN A 263 -12.95 1.85 -4.19
C ASN A 263 -13.80 2.89 -3.46
N ILE A 264 -14.75 3.53 -4.13
CA ILE A 264 -15.77 4.39 -3.49
C ILE A 264 -16.53 3.56 -2.45
N LEU A 265 -17.06 2.40 -2.84
CA LEU A 265 -17.81 1.51 -1.93
C LEU A 265 -16.95 1.08 -0.73
N LYS A 266 -15.70 0.68 -0.95
CA LYS A 266 -14.75 0.35 0.15
C LYS A 266 -14.61 1.52 1.13
N CYS A 267 -14.38 2.74 0.62
CA CYS A 267 -14.25 3.93 1.46
C CYS A 267 -15.52 4.21 2.27
N VAL A 268 -16.69 4.14 1.64
CA VAL A 268 -17.99 4.38 2.30
C VAL A 268 -18.25 3.35 3.40
N CYS A 269 -18.02 2.05 3.13
CA CYS A 269 -18.16 1.00 4.15
C CYS A 269 -17.24 1.24 5.35
N VAL A 270 -16.00 1.67 5.13
CA VAL A 270 -15.07 2.02 6.22
C VAL A 270 -15.57 3.23 7.01
N LEU A 271 -16.11 4.27 6.35
CA LEU A 271 -16.69 5.44 7.04
C LEU A 271 -17.92 5.07 7.88
N ILE A 272 -18.76 4.16 7.40
CA ILE A 272 -19.90 3.64 8.18
C ILE A 272 -19.40 2.93 9.45
N LEU A 273 -18.38 2.07 9.34
CA LEU A 273 -17.77 1.44 10.51
C LEU A 273 -17.14 2.46 11.46
N CYS A 274 -16.48 3.49 10.93
CA CYS A 274 -15.96 4.60 11.73
C CYS A 274 -17.07 5.34 12.49
N ALA A 275 -18.23 5.58 11.86
CA ALA A 275 -19.38 6.23 12.51
C ALA A 275 -19.97 5.37 13.64
N ILE A 276 -20.09 4.05 13.41
CA ILE A 276 -20.57 3.10 14.43
C ILE A 276 -19.61 3.08 15.63
N CYS A 277 -18.30 3.13 15.39
CA CYS A 277 -17.28 3.05 16.43
C CYS A 277 -16.80 4.42 16.94
N TYR A 278 -17.43 5.54 16.54
CA TYR A 278 -16.91 6.91 16.70
C TYR A 278 -16.42 7.22 18.12
N LYS A 279 -17.28 7.02 19.13
CA LYS A 279 -16.99 7.41 20.52
C LYS A 279 -15.78 6.70 21.11
N ARG A 280 -15.55 5.43 20.73
CA ARG A 280 -14.51 4.57 21.31
C ARG A 280 -13.21 4.56 20.51
N SER A 281 -13.30 4.79 19.20
CA SER A 281 -12.13 4.62 18.34
C SER A 281 -11.59 5.93 17.77
N LEU A 282 -12.45 6.89 17.43
CA LEU A 282 -12.00 8.15 16.84
C LEU A 282 -11.90 9.28 17.87
N GLY A 283 -12.66 9.21 18.98
CA GLY A 283 -12.71 10.27 19.99
C GLY A 283 -11.34 10.56 20.62
N GLU A 284 -10.57 9.54 20.95
CA GLU A 284 -9.33 9.65 21.73
C GLU A 284 -8.08 9.24 20.96
N ASP A 285 -8.19 8.41 19.93
CA ASP A 285 -7.03 7.83 19.22
C ASP A 285 -6.66 8.64 17.96
N VAL A 286 -5.56 9.39 18.07
CA VAL A 286 -5.00 10.21 16.96
C VAL A 286 -4.61 9.33 15.76
N MET A 287 -4.16 8.09 15.98
CA MET A 287 -3.75 7.18 14.93
C MET A 287 -4.96 6.71 14.11
N ASN A 288 -6.07 6.39 14.79
CA ASN A 288 -7.32 6.05 14.10
C ASN A 288 -7.89 7.25 13.33
N ARG A 289 -7.80 8.47 13.91
CA ARG A 289 -8.19 9.70 13.20
C ARG A 289 -7.33 9.96 11.97
N PHE A 290 -6.04 9.71 12.04
CA PHE A 290 -5.14 9.84 10.89
C PHE A 290 -5.55 8.91 9.74
N TYR A 291 -5.77 7.63 10.02
CA TYR A 291 -6.24 6.68 9.00
C TYR A 291 -7.67 6.99 8.51
N PHE A 292 -8.53 7.49 9.37
CA PHE A 292 -9.86 7.97 8.99
C PHE A 292 -9.77 9.11 7.96
N PHE A 293 -8.92 10.12 8.20
CA PHE A 293 -8.74 11.22 7.25
C PHE A 293 -8.13 10.75 5.95
N LEU A 294 -7.20 9.80 5.98
CA LEU A 294 -6.68 9.19 4.74
C LEU A 294 -7.79 8.49 3.96
N ASN A 295 -8.66 7.74 4.62
CA ASN A 295 -9.80 7.11 3.97
C ASN A 295 -10.78 8.14 3.39
N LEU A 296 -11.04 9.23 4.12
CA LEU A 296 -11.89 10.34 3.65
C LEU A 296 -11.28 11.02 2.42
N PHE A 297 -9.98 11.30 2.42
CA PHE A 297 -9.29 11.86 1.26
C PHE A 297 -9.33 10.92 0.06
N GLY A 298 -9.16 9.60 0.29
CA GLY A 298 -9.34 8.58 -0.74
C GLY A 298 -10.74 8.63 -1.35
N LEU A 299 -11.79 8.73 -0.53
CA LEU A 299 -13.15 8.88 -1.01
C LEU A 299 -13.33 10.14 -1.87
N VAL A 300 -12.80 11.29 -1.41
CA VAL A 300 -12.84 12.54 -2.17
C VAL A 300 -12.16 12.39 -3.53
N VAL A 301 -10.96 11.78 -3.56
CA VAL A 301 -10.23 11.54 -4.82
C VAL A 301 -11.03 10.64 -5.75
N TYR A 302 -11.66 9.58 -5.25
CA TYR A 302 -12.45 8.67 -6.10
C TYR A 302 -13.76 9.27 -6.58
N CYS A 303 -14.40 10.14 -5.79
CA CYS A 303 -15.66 10.79 -6.19
C CYS A 303 -15.45 11.99 -7.10
N CYS A 304 -14.41 12.80 -6.85
CA CYS A 304 -14.19 14.07 -7.53
C CYS A 304 -13.04 14.04 -8.53
N GLY A 305 -12.24 12.96 -8.55
CA GLY A 305 -10.99 12.87 -9.31
C GLY A 305 -11.13 12.15 -10.66
N SER A 306 -12.30 12.10 -11.28
CA SER A 306 -12.49 11.46 -12.60
C SER A 306 -11.59 12.04 -13.70
N PHE A 307 -11.14 13.28 -13.53
CA PHE A 307 -10.19 13.94 -14.44
C PHE A 307 -8.73 13.48 -14.24
N ILE A 308 -8.45 12.67 -13.23
CA ILE A 308 -7.09 12.17 -12.92
C ILE A 308 -6.90 10.85 -13.65
N PRO A 309 -5.93 10.75 -14.59
CA PRO A 309 -5.57 9.48 -15.17
C PRO A 309 -5.11 8.49 -14.09
N GLU A 310 -5.53 7.23 -14.20
CA GLU A 310 -5.17 6.20 -13.21
C GLU A 310 -5.55 6.60 -11.76
N VAL A 311 -6.72 7.22 -11.57
CA VAL A 311 -7.21 7.70 -10.25
C VAL A 311 -7.12 6.63 -9.16
N SER A 312 -7.27 5.35 -9.54
CA SER A 312 -7.14 4.22 -8.62
C SER A 312 -5.77 4.16 -7.96
N ARG A 313 -4.70 4.43 -8.71
CA ARG A 313 -3.32 4.44 -8.17
C ARG A 313 -3.10 5.63 -7.24
N VAL A 314 -3.67 6.78 -7.55
CA VAL A 314 -3.59 7.97 -6.68
C VAL A 314 -4.28 7.70 -5.34
N GLY A 315 -5.49 7.15 -5.37
CA GLY A 315 -6.26 6.84 -4.17
C GLY A 315 -5.65 5.72 -3.32
N TYR A 316 -4.92 4.77 -3.91
CA TYR A 316 -4.30 3.67 -3.15
C TYR A 316 -3.29 4.15 -2.11
N TYR A 317 -2.56 5.24 -2.34
CA TYR A 317 -1.69 5.83 -1.31
C TYR A 317 -2.44 6.20 -0.02
N MET A 318 -3.73 6.47 -0.13
CA MET A 318 -4.59 6.84 0.99
C MET A 318 -5.28 5.60 1.57
N ILE A 319 -6.00 4.84 0.75
CA ILE A 319 -6.86 3.76 1.23
C ILE A 319 -6.11 2.49 1.64
N ILE A 320 -4.84 2.31 1.29
CA ILE A 320 -4.03 1.21 1.80
C ILE A 320 -3.95 1.22 3.33
N SER A 321 -4.11 2.38 3.95
CA SER A 321 -4.19 2.55 5.41
C SER A 321 -5.36 1.80 6.06
N GLN A 322 -6.39 1.41 5.27
CA GLN A 322 -7.50 0.58 5.75
C GLN A 322 -7.04 -0.75 6.34
N ILE A 323 -5.90 -1.30 5.90
CA ILE A 323 -5.33 -2.53 6.46
C ILE A 323 -4.95 -2.38 7.95
N PHE A 324 -4.71 -1.16 8.42
CA PHE A 324 -4.47 -0.85 9.82
C PHE A 324 -5.73 -0.36 10.53
N LEU A 325 -6.54 0.46 9.85
CA LEU A 325 -7.74 1.05 10.44
C LEU A 325 -8.79 -0.01 10.78
N LEU A 326 -9.13 -0.88 9.83
CA LEU A 326 -10.19 -1.87 10.02
C LEU A 326 -9.95 -2.81 11.21
N PRO A 327 -8.78 -3.45 11.37
CA PRO A 327 -8.52 -4.29 12.54
C PRO A 327 -8.65 -3.54 13.87
N ARG A 328 -8.21 -2.29 13.92
CA ARG A 328 -8.28 -1.44 15.12
C ARG A 328 -9.73 -1.07 15.47
N LEU A 329 -10.53 -0.66 14.49
CA LEU A 329 -11.95 -0.37 14.69
C LEU A 329 -12.70 -1.59 15.25
N LEU A 330 -12.51 -2.75 14.59
CA LEU A 330 -13.17 -3.99 15.00
C LEU A 330 -12.75 -4.45 16.41
N ALA A 331 -11.49 -4.26 16.76
CA ALA A 331 -10.98 -4.64 18.07
C ALA A 331 -11.54 -3.77 19.22
N GLN A 332 -11.82 -2.49 18.92
CA GLN A 332 -12.37 -1.53 19.89
C GLN A 332 -13.90 -1.62 20.03
N MET A 333 -14.59 -2.40 19.18
CA MET A 333 -16.01 -2.70 19.38
C MET A 333 -16.23 -3.50 20.66
N GLU A 334 -17.41 -3.32 21.29
CA GLU A 334 -17.81 -4.13 22.45
C GLU A 334 -17.79 -5.62 22.14
N LYS A 335 -17.31 -6.40 23.09
CA LYS A 335 -17.34 -7.86 22.97
C LYS A 335 -18.79 -8.34 22.92
N GLY A 336 -19.18 -8.93 21.80
CA GLY A 336 -20.54 -9.42 21.58
C GLY A 336 -20.75 -9.99 20.20
N TRP A 337 -22.02 -10.30 19.87
CA TRP A 337 -22.38 -10.86 18.58
C TRP A 337 -22.14 -9.85 17.45
N LEU A 338 -22.38 -8.56 17.68
CA LEU A 338 -22.20 -7.48 16.72
C LEU A 338 -20.73 -7.36 16.26
N ARG A 339 -19.77 -7.46 17.21
CA ARG A 339 -18.35 -7.48 16.89
C ARG A 339 -17.97 -8.69 16.04
N ARG A 340 -18.49 -9.88 16.39
CA ARG A 340 -18.25 -11.10 15.59
C ARG A 340 -18.83 -10.97 14.19
N LEU A 341 -20.03 -10.43 14.06
CA LEU A 341 -20.67 -10.15 12.78
C LEU A 341 -19.86 -9.14 11.94
N ALA A 342 -19.35 -8.08 12.56
CA ALA A 342 -18.52 -7.09 11.88
C ALA A 342 -17.20 -7.70 11.36
N TYR A 343 -16.52 -8.55 12.18
CA TYR A 343 -15.34 -9.30 11.72
C TYR A 343 -15.68 -10.22 10.53
N ALA A 344 -16.76 -10.99 10.64
CA ALA A 344 -17.22 -11.88 9.58
C ALA A 344 -17.61 -11.10 8.31
N GLY A 345 -18.28 -9.96 8.46
CA GLY A 345 -18.66 -9.08 7.35
C GLY A 345 -17.45 -8.51 6.61
N VAL A 346 -16.47 -7.98 7.34
CA VAL A 346 -15.23 -7.45 6.72
C VAL A 346 -14.43 -8.59 6.07
N ALA A 347 -14.25 -9.72 6.77
CA ALA A 347 -13.54 -10.86 6.21
C ALA A 347 -14.24 -11.44 4.98
N GLY A 348 -15.58 -11.54 5.01
CA GLY A 348 -16.39 -12.00 3.88
C GLY A 348 -16.34 -11.05 2.69
N ALA A 349 -16.43 -9.72 2.91
CA ALA A 349 -16.33 -8.72 1.86
C ALA A 349 -14.97 -8.74 1.16
N PHE A 350 -13.88 -8.78 1.93
CA PHE A 350 -12.53 -8.88 1.36
C PHE A 350 -12.26 -10.26 0.73
N GLY A 351 -12.80 -11.35 1.30
CA GLY A 351 -12.74 -12.68 0.71
C GLY A 351 -13.47 -12.74 -0.64
N MET A 352 -14.67 -12.17 -0.73
CA MET A 352 -15.42 -12.05 -1.98
C MET A 352 -14.67 -11.19 -3.01
N TYR A 353 -14.15 -10.05 -2.59
CA TYR A 353 -13.32 -9.20 -3.45
C TYR A 353 -12.10 -9.97 -3.98
N PHE A 354 -11.46 -10.79 -3.15
CA PHE A 354 -10.32 -11.62 -3.57
C PHE A 354 -10.72 -12.67 -4.62
N ILE A 355 -11.88 -13.30 -4.47
CA ILE A 355 -12.40 -14.25 -5.47
C ILE A 355 -12.63 -13.54 -6.81
N LEU A 356 -13.21 -12.35 -6.80
CA LEU A 356 -13.41 -11.55 -8.02
C LEU A 356 -12.05 -11.15 -8.64
N LEU A 357 -11.11 -10.70 -7.80
CA LEU A 357 -9.76 -10.35 -8.22
C LEU A 357 -9.03 -11.54 -8.87
N LEU A 358 -9.14 -12.75 -8.29
CA LEU A 358 -8.56 -13.97 -8.87
C LEU A 358 -9.12 -14.29 -10.28
N ARG A 359 -10.39 -13.98 -10.53
CA ARG A 359 -10.98 -14.11 -11.88
C ARG A 359 -10.40 -13.10 -12.85
N GLU A 360 -10.30 -11.85 -12.43
CA GLU A 360 -9.74 -10.77 -13.24
C GLU A 360 -8.25 -10.96 -13.55
N MET A 361 -7.50 -11.64 -12.68
CA MET A 361 -6.06 -11.93 -12.87
C MET A 361 -5.76 -12.76 -14.14
N TYR A 362 -6.74 -13.47 -14.70
CA TYR A 362 -6.61 -14.18 -15.98
C TYR A 362 -6.82 -13.25 -17.20
N ALA A 363 -7.35 -12.06 -17.01
CA ALA A 363 -7.58 -11.13 -18.10
C ALA A 363 -6.25 -10.73 -18.78
N VAL A 364 -6.29 -10.51 -20.07
CA VAL A 364 -5.13 -10.16 -20.90
C VAL A 364 -4.45 -8.87 -20.41
N ASP A 365 -5.24 -7.94 -19.89
CA ASP A 365 -4.76 -6.64 -19.40
C ASP A 365 -4.03 -6.73 -18.06
N ILE A 366 -4.21 -7.82 -17.30
CA ILE A 366 -3.64 -8.00 -15.96
C ILE A 366 -2.57 -9.09 -15.97
N ARG A 367 -2.85 -10.26 -16.53
CA ARG A 367 -1.95 -11.42 -16.70
C ARG A 367 -1.17 -11.81 -15.43
N LEU A 368 -1.78 -11.73 -14.27
CA LEU A 368 -1.19 -12.22 -13.03
C LEU A 368 -1.35 -13.73 -12.86
N LEU A 369 -2.25 -14.32 -13.61
CA LEU A 369 -2.46 -15.74 -13.76
C LEU A 369 -2.45 -16.12 -15.25
N PRO A 370 -1.94 -17.32 -15.62
CA PRO A 370 -1.35 -18.34 -14.74
C PRO A 370 -0.03 -17.87 -14.11
N TYR A 371 0.25 -18.31 -12.87
CA TYR A 371 1.52 -18.04 -12.22
C TYR A 371 2.61 -18.94 -12.81
N LEU A 372 3.63 -18.33 -13.38
CA LEU A 372 4.82 -18.98 -13.91
C LEU A 372 6.04 -18.59 -13.07
N ASN A 373 6.97 -19.52 -12.91
CA ASN A 373 8.20 -19.29 -12.15
C ASN A 373 9.38 -20.01 -12.82
N TRP A 374 10.58 -19.49 -12.59
CA TRP A 374 11.80 -19.98 -13.21
C TRP A 374 12.41 -21.21 -12.49
N ILE A 375 11.85 -21.64 -11.36
CA ILE A 375 12.35 -22.78 -10.59
C ILE A 375 11.77 -24.10 -11.12
N PHE A 376 10.47 -24.08 -11.50
CA PHE A 376 9.71 -25.30 -11.84
C PHE A 376 9.21 -25.33 -13.29
N ASN A 377 9.61 -24.36 -14.12
CA ASN A 377 9.25 -24.30 -15.56
C ASN A 377 10.47 -24.54 -16.44
#